data_bcd5fac388d7cd73ad6b4bff7c7818fd
#
_entry.id   bcd5fac388d7cd73ad6b4bff7c7818fd
#
_cell.length_a   1.000
_cell.length_b   1.000
_cell.length_c   1.000
_cell.angle_alpha   90.00
_cell.angle_beta   90.00
_cell.angle_gamma   90.00
#
_symmetry.space_group_name_H-M   'P 1'
#
loop_
_entity.id
_entity.type
_entity.pdbx_description
1 polymer ?
#
loop_
_entity_poly.entity_id
_entity_poly.type
_entity_poly.pdbx_seq_one_letter_code
_entity_poly.pdbx_strand_id
1 'polypeptide(L)'
;MLAAGCLLLGACHKTTSSAGEAPPASDAKATENAKSQPAAKKDADAKEDAAEGVTLTPEQVEKLGIATQPAQALDYSEEAAGFGVVVNHESIAQAVAELATAKATERLSRSSLSRAQKLDGTPGAMSADVEEAAAQKAEVDAAALTLTSRRLSSALGMNPPWKNGDKDAILQDLAAGKIKLVRVTFPLGALSGGTPARLRAAHIGAKPGTGWKTNVVWDAPADATVPGRSFFALLVGSDAGEGERLQVWAPIGESVAGVVIPAAAAVMSDGKFWCYLEKKPGAFARVELDTSRPTSDGYFVTEGVGAGDKVVTAAAGQLLAKESGSAAEPD
;
A
#
# COMPACT_ATOMS: atom_id res chain seq x y z
N MET A 1 -19.45 59.51 4.21
CA MET A 1 -19.18 59.94 2.85
C MET A 1 -19.20 58.69 2.00
N LEU A 2 -20.30 58.59 1.30
CA LEU A 2 -20.52 58.39 -0.13
C LEU A 2 -20.01 57.02 -0.64
N ALA A 3 -20.90 56.04 -0.87
CA ALA A 3 -21.81 55.88 -2.05
C ALA A 3 -21.04 55.36 -3.26
N ALA A 4 -21.38 54.36 -3.95
CA ALA A 4 -22.48 53.81 -4.69
C ALA A 4 -21.87 52.60 -5.41
N GLY A 5 -22.44 51.41 -5.64
CA GLY A 5 -23.67 51.12 -6.34
C GLY A 5 -23.42 50.82 -7.78
N CYS A 6 -23.61 49.56 -8.22
CA CYS A 6 -24.24 49.24 -9.50
C CYS A 6 -24.59 47.75 -9.61
N LEU A 7 -25.90 47.53 -9.72
CA LEU A 7 -26.59 46.37 -10.27
C LEU A 7 -26.40 46.32 -11.78
N LEU A 8 -26.50 45.10 -12.36
CA LEU A 8 -27.14 44.73 -13.67
C LEU A 8 -26.99 43.20 -13.78
N LEU A 9 -28.00 42.35 -13.61
CA LEU A 9 -29.15 41.98 -14.43
C LEU A 9 -28.82 41.40 -15.82
N GLY A 10 -29.29 40.21 -16.03
CA GLY A 10 -29.66 39.61 -17.33
C GLY A 10 -28.84 38.36 -17.65
N ALA A 11 -29.37 37.27 -18.15
CA ALA A 11 -30.71 36.83 -18.49
C ALA A 11 -30.69 35.32 -18.65
N CYS A 12 -31.82 34.72 -18.38
CA CYS A 12 -32.16 33.33 -18.71
C CYS A 12 -32.05 33.00 -20.18
N HIS A 13 -31.59 31.82 -20.55
CA HIS A 13 -32.08 31.16 -21.74
C HIS A 13 -32.38 29.68 -21.44
N LYS A 14 -33.65 29.43 -21.57
CA LYS A 14 -34.33 28.13 -21.57
C LYS A 14 -34.63 27.80 -23.05
N THR A 15 -34.26 26.61 -23.51
CA THR A 15 -34.89 25.92 -24.65
C THR A 15 -34.71 24.43 -24.45
N THR A 16 -35.73 23.72 -24.02
CA THR A 16 -36.73 22.88 -24.70
C THR A 16 -36.17 21.86 -25.69
N SER A 17 -36.20 20.61 -25.26
CA SER A 17 -36.96 19.45 -25.74
C SER A 17 -36.97 19.20 -27.25
N SER A 18 -36.52 18.01 -27.65
CA SER A 18 -37.25 17.22 -28.66
C SER A 18 -36.93 15.73 -28.51
N ALA A 19 -37.98 14.99 -28.33
CA ALA A 19 -38.08 13.54 -28.41
C ALA A 19 -38.19 13.11 -29.89
N GLY A 20 -37.87 11.86 -30.17
CA GLY A 20 -38.12 11.16 -31.44
C GLY A 20 -37.27 9.91 -31.43
N GLU A 21 -37.78 8.85 -31.09
CA GLU A 21 -38.68 7.84 -31.67
C GLU A 21 -37.88 6.71 -32.35
N ALA A 22 -37.95 5.51 -31.78
CA ALA A 22 -37.77 4.22 -32.45
C ALA A 22 -39.17 3.79 -32.97
N PRO A 23 -39.37 2.79 -33.79
CA PRO A 23 -38.73 1.59 -34.28
C PRO A 23 -39.01 1.35 -35.81
N PRO A 24 -39.14 0.16 -36.44
CA PRO A 24 -39.32 -1.18 -35.90
C PRO A 24 -38.46 -2.32 -36.54
N ALA A 25 -38.60 -3.48 -35.94
CA ALA A 25 -38.19 -4.77 -36.43
C ALA A 25 -38.91 -5.22 -37.69
N SER A 26 -38.25 -6.05 -38.50
CA SER A 26 -38.92 -6.91 -39.51
C SER A 26 -38.16 -8.24 -39.58
N ASP A 27 -38.96 -9.26 -39.33
CA ASP A 27 -38.70 -10.70 -39.48
C ASP A 27 -38.33 -11.10 -40.91
N ALA A 28 -37.55 -12.19 -41.06
CA ALA A 28 -37.93 -13.43 -41.72
C ALA A 28 -36.75 -14.31 -42.06
N LYS A 29 -36.72 -15.46 -41.41
CA LYS A 29 -36.90 -16.83 -41.92
C LYS A 29 -35.71 -17.47 -42.70
N ALA A 30 -35.14 -18.42 -41.97
CA ALA A 30 -34.82 -19.80 -42.33
C ALA A 30 -34.64 -20.23 -43.78
N THR A 31 -33.52 -20.90 -44.07
CA THR A 31 -33.52 -22.30 -44.52
C THR A 31 -32.12 -22.93 -44.46
N GLU A 32 -32.07 -24.05 -43.86
CA GLU A 32 -31.34 -25.29 -43.93
C GLU A 32 -30.61 -25.56 -45.28
N ASN A 33 -29.37 -25.97 -45.27
CA ASN A 33 -29.03 -27.34 -45.59
C ASN A 33 -27.54 -27.66 -45.52
N ALA A 34 -27.27 -28.78 -44.94
CA ALA A 34 -26.13 -29.64 -44.77
C ALA A 34 -25.19 -29.79 -45.97
N LYS A 35 -23.91 -29.95 -45.77
CA LYS A 35 -23.17 -31.22 -45.89
C LYS A 35 -21.63 -31.07 -45.87
N SER A 36 -21.05 -31.77 -44.93
CA SER A 36 -19.82 -32.62 -45.06
C SER A 36 -18.52 -32.02 -45.62
N GLN A 37 -17.56 -31.89 -44.72
CA GLN A 37 -16.17 -32.42 -44.65
C GLN A 37 -15.41 -32.68 -45.95
N PRO A 38 -14.02 -32.67 -45.96
CA PRO A 38 -13.10 -32.89 -44.83
C PRO A 38 -11.87 -31.96 -44.76
N ALA A 39 -11.31 -31.92 -43.58
CA ALA A 39 -9.91 -31.78 -43.19
C ALA A 39 -8.89 -31.29 -44.24
N ALA A 40 -8.34 -30.10 -43.98
CA ALA A 40 -6.96 -29.83 -44.32
C ALA A 40 -6.26 -29.42 -43.01
N LYS A 41 -5.42 -30.32 -42.51
CA LYS A 41 -4.35 -29.99 -41.54
C LYS A 41 -3.53 -28.88 -42.16
N LYS A 42 -3.63 -27.69 -41.58
CA LYS A 42 -2.57 -26.70 -41.66
C LYS A 42 -1.69 -26.95 -40.45
N ASP A 43 -0.56 -27.54 -40.72
CA ASP A 43 0.60 -27.51 -39.87
C ASP A 43 0.85 -26.02 -39.54
N ALA A 44 0.55 -25.66 -38.29
CA ALA A 44 1.05 -24.45 -37.73
C ALA A 44 2.53 -24.70 -37.42
N ASP A 45 3.37 -24.35 -38.37
CA ASP A 45 4.77 -24.07 -38.14
C ASP A 45 4.81 -22.95 -37.11
N ALA A 46 4.79 -23.32 -35.83
CA ALA A 46 5.34 -22.51 -34.80
C ALA A 46 6.82 -22.37 -35.13
N LYS A 47 7.21 -21.26 -35.72
CA LYS A 47 8.59 -20.80 -35.67
C LYS A 47 8.93 -20.75 -34.16
N GLU A 48 9.52 -21.87 -33.68
CA GLU A 48 10.43 -21.80 -32.55
C GLU A 48 11.50 -20.80 -32.99
N ASP A 49 11.46 -19.60 -32.46
CA ASP A 49 12.63 -18.73 -32.38
C ASP A 49 13.69 -19.59 -31.73
N ALA A 50 14.65 -20.05 -32.54
CA ALA A 50 15.80 -20.78 -32.07
C ALA A 50 16.55 -19.85 -31.11
N ALA A 51 16.18 -19.92 -29.83
CA ALA A 51 16.92 -19.28 -28.76
C ALA A 51 18.34 -19.83 -28.88
N GLU A 52 19.26 -18.97 -29.29
CA GLU A 52 20.70 -19.26 -29.26
C GLU A 52 21.00 -19.85 -27.90
N GLY A 53 21.54 -21.05 -27.84
CA GLY A 53 21.73 -21.81 -26.62
C GLY A 53 23.00 -22.66 -26.68
N VAL A 54 23.50 -22.99 -25.51
CA VAL A 54 24.72 -23.79 -25.33
C VAL A 54 24.34 -25.17 -24.83
N THR A 55 24.82 -26.22 -25.55
CA THR A 55 24.70 -27.61 -25.08
C THR A 55 26.06 -28.09 -24.55
N LEU A 56 26.04 -28.62 -23.32
CA LEU A 56 27.22 -29.09 -22.60
C LEU A 56 27.03 -30.54 -22.14
N THR A 57 28.13 -31.30 -22.10
CA THR A 57 28.11 -32.62 -21.45
C THR A 57 28.08 -32.45 -19.93
N PRO A 58 27.59 -33.45 -19.16
CA PRO A 58 27.59 -33.39 -17.69
C PRO A 58 28.97 -33.09 -17.09
N GLU A 59 30.03 -33.66 -17.69
CA GLU A 59 31.43 -33.41 -17.27
C GLU A 59 31.84 -31.92 -17.48
N GLN A 60 31.36 -31.32 -18.57
CA GLN A 60 31.61 -29.90 -18.86
C GLN A 60 30.83 -28.98 -17.89
N VAL A 61 29.59 -29.33 -17.56
CA VAL A 61 28.78 -28.60 -16.55
C VAL A 61 29.48 -28.60 -15.23
N GLU A 62 29.98 -29.75 -14.76
CA GLU A 62 30.71 -29.88 -13.51
C GLU A 62 32.05 -29.13 -13.56
N LYS A 63 32.83 -29.27 -14.62
CA LYS A 63 34.12 -28.59 -14.79
C LYS A 63 33.99 -27.06 -14.80
N LEU A 64 32.92 -26.55 -15.38
CA LEU A 64 32.63 -25.10 -15.44
C LEU A 64 31.98 -24.57 -14.14
N GLY A 65 31.59 -25.45 -13.23
CA GLY A 65 30.94 -25.08 -11.99
C GLY A 65 29.57 -24.43 -12.18
N ILE A 66 28.81 -24.87 -13.20
CA ILE A 66 27.49 -24.34 -13.49
C ILE A 66 26.54 -24.84 -12.39
N ALA A 67 25.88 -23.91 -11.71
CA ALA A 67 24.83 -24.22 -10.75
C ALA A 67 23.51 -23.54 -11.19
N THR A 68 22.41 -24.26 -10.97
CA THR A 68 21.07 -23.78 -11.29
C THR A 68 20.21 -23.70 -10.04
N GLN A 69 19.27 -22.76 -10.00
CA GLN A 69 18.25 -22.65 -8.97
C GLN A 69 16.87 -22.48 -9.62
N PRO A 70 15.79 -23.02 -9.02
CA PRO A 70 14.45 -22.81 -9.54
C PRO A 70 14.04 -21.34 -9.36
N ALA A 71 13.47 -20.74 -10.41
CA ALA A 71 12.87 -19.41 -10.34
C ALA A 71 11.67 -19.43 -9.38
N GLN A 72 11.63 -18.48 -8.47
CA GLN A 72 10.59 -18.40 -7.42
C GLN A 72 9.44 -17.53 -7.88
N ALA A 73 8.21 -18.03 -7.73
CA ALA A 73 7.01 -17.26 -7.98
C ALA A 73 6.93 -16.09 -6.96
N LEU A 74 6.58 -14.91 -7.44
CA LEU A 74 6.35 -13.73 -6.61
C LEU A 74 5.19 -12.91 -7.17
N ASP A 75 4.33 -12.44 -6.28
CA ASP A 75 3.36 -11.38 -6.59
C ASP A 75 4.02 -10.03 -6.31
N TYR A 76 4.33 -9.31 -7.36
CA TYR A 76 5.01 -8.02 -7.31
C TYR A 76 3.99 -6.87 -7.38
N SER A 77 4.16 -5.89 -6.52
CA SER A 77 3.47 -4.61 -6.63
C SER A 77 4.52 -3.51 -6.67
N GLU A 78 4.37 -2.58 -7.58
CA GLU A 78 5.17 -1.36 -7.56
C GLU A 78 4.93 -0.61 -6.25
N GLU A 79 5.96 0.03 -5.71
CA GLU A 79 5.88 0.71 -4.42
C GLU A 79 6.20 2.20 -4.57
N ALA A 80 5.30 3.04 -4.04
CA ALA A 80 5.61 4.45 -3.82
C ALA A 80 6.47 4.61 -2.58
N ALA A 81 7.53 5.40 -2.69
CA ALA A 81 8.38 5.74 -1.55
C ALA A 81 7.86 6.98 -0.82
N GLY A 82 7.93 6.94 0.50
CA GLY A 82 7.60 8.04 1.41
C GLY A 82 8.51 8.06 2.62
N PHE A 83 8.28 8.99 3.51
CA PHE A 83 9.05 9.17 4.73
C PHE A 83 8.14 9.03 5.95
N GLY A 84 8.66 8.38 6.98
CA GLY A 84 7.98 8.24 8.26
C GLY A 84 8.75 8.91 9.38
N VAL A 85 8.04 9.37 10.40
CA VAL A 85 8.62 9.82 11.66
C VAL A 85 7.87 9.12 12.80
N VAL A 86 8.61 8.48 13.69
CA VAL A 86 8.04 7.84 14.87
C VAL A 86 7.59 8.91 15.85
N VAL A 87 6.31 8.92 16.17
CA VAL A 87 5.72 9.91 17.11
C VAL A 87 6.17 9.56 18.53
N ASN A 88 6.50 10.59 19.30
CA ASN A 88 6.85 10.43 20.72
C ASN A 88 5.62 9.97 21.52
N HIS A 89 5.75 8.87 22.26
CA HIS A 89 4.65 8.28 23.04
C HIS A 89 4.22 9.17 24.20
N GLU A 90 5.11 10.00 24.76
CA GLU A 90 4.80 10.88 25.87
C GLU A 90 3.67 11.87 25.53
N SER A 91 3.69 12.43 24.32
CA SER A 91 2.62 13.34 23.86
C SER A 91 1.25 12.63 23.79
N ILE A 92 1.23 11.36 23.44
CA ILE A 92 0.03 10.53 23.40
C ILE A 92 -0.39 10.18 24.83
N ALA A 93 0.55 9.80 25.69
CA ALA A 93 0.31 9.49 27.10
C ALA A 93 -0.32 10.66 27.84
N GLN A 94 0.20 11.87 27.63
CA GLN A 94 -0.37 13.09 28.19
C GLN A 94 -1.82 13.32 27.72
N ALA A 95 -2.08 13.24 26.42
CA ALA A 95 -3.43 13.44 25.87
C ALA A 95 -4.43 12.39 26.39
N VAL A 96 -3.98 11.13 26.55
CA VAL A 96 -4.78 10.03 27.11
C VAL A 96 -5.08 10.28 28.60
N ALA A 97 -4.09 10.73 29.38
CA ALA A 97 -4.27 11.07 30.79
C ALA A 97 -5.21 12.27 31.00
N GLU A 98 -5.07 13.32 30.20
CA GLU A 98 -5.99 14.46 30.20
C GLU A 98 -7.42 14.03 29.89
N LEU A 99 -7.63 13.17 28.90
CA LEU A 99 -8.94 12.63 28.57
C LEU A 99 -9.52 11.77 29.72
N ALA A 100 -8.71 10.94 30.35
CA ALA A 100 -9.14 10.11 31.47
C ALA A 100 -9.57 10.98 32.67
N THR A 101 -8.82 12.03 32.97
CA THR A 101 -9.13 13.00 34.02
C THR A 101 -10.45 13.74 33.71
N ALA A 102 -10.59 14.24 32.47
CA ALA A 102 -11.81 14.93 32.07
C ALA A 102 -13.06 14.03 32.13
N LYS A 103 -12.92 12.76 31.72
CA LYS A 103 -13.99 11.75 31.84
C LYS A 103 -14.39 11.50 33.30
N ALA A 104 -13.41 11.40 34.20
CA ALA A 104 -13.68 11.17 35.62
C ALA A 104 -14.37 12.38 36.27
N THR A 105 -13.92 13.58 35.97
CA THR A 105 -14.49 14.84 36.49
C THR A 105 -15.92 15.06 35.99
N GLU A 106 -16.18 14.87 34.70
CA GLU A 106 -17.52 14.97 34.12
C GLU A 106 -18.48 13.93 34.71
N ARG A 107 -18.04 12.69 34.93
CA ARG A 107 -18.86 11.65 35.56
C ARG A 107 -19.22 12.03 37.00
N LEU A 108 -18.28 12.63 37.74
CA LEU A 108 -18.52 13.10 39.12
C LEU A 108 -19.55 14.26 39.14
N SER A 109 -19.36 15.26 38.30
CA SER A 109 -20.27 16.42 38.27
C SER A 109 -21.65 16.07 37.78
N ARG A 110 -21.78 15.20 36.77
CA ARG A 110 -23.06 14.66 36.29
C ARG A 110 -23.79 13.87 37.37
N SER A 111 -23.07 13.05 38.15
CA SER A 111 -23.68 12.32 39.26
C SER A 111 -24.10 13.24 40.41
N SER A 112 -23.37 14.35 40.63
CA SER A 112 -23.72 15.35 41.61
C SER A 112 -24.98 16.13 41.19
N LEU A 113 -25.08 16.53 39.93
CA LEU A 113 -26.27 17.15 39.38
C LEU A 113 -27.50 16.22 39.48
N SER A 114 -27.33 14.95 39.12
CA SER A 114 -28.42 13.96 39.23
C SER A 114 -28.93 13.79 40.69
N ARG A 115 -28.01 13.86 41.66
CA ARG A 115 -28.43 13.86 43.10
C ARG A 115 -29.14 15.12 43.47
N ALA A 116 -28.67 16.30 43.05
CA ALA A 116 -29.31 17.58 43.31
C ALA A 116 -30.73 17.61 42.75
N GLN A 117 -30.91 17.19 41.50
CA GLN A 117 -32.23 17.11 40.86
C GLN A 117 -33.20 16.12 41.52
N LYS A 118 -32.72 15.02 42.10
CA LYS A 118 -33.59 14.09 42.84
C LYS A 118 -34.05 14.64 44.19
N LEU A 119 -33.32 15.60 44.77
CA LEU A 119 -33.65 16.25 46.02
C LEU A 119 -34.49 17.50 45.80
N ASP A 120 -34.51 18.03 44.56
CA ASP A 120 -35.40 19.10 44.17
C ASP A 120 -36.87 18.67 44.36
N GLY A 121 -37.70 19.53 44.88
CA GLY A 121 -39.09 19.20 45.23
C GLY A 121 -39.26 18.58 46.62
N THR A 122 -38.21 18.28 47.39
CA THR A 122 -38.32 17.87 48.78
C THR A 122 -38.23 19.10 49.70
N PRO A 123 -39.28 19.49 50.42
CA PRO A 123 -39.25 20.70 51.21
C PRO A 123 -38.11 20.71 52.25
N GLY A 124 -37.21 21.72 52.14
CA GLY A 124 -36.06 21.92 53.04
C GLY A 124 -34.82 21.07 52.72
N ALA A 125 -34.81 20.30 51.63
CA ALA A 125 -33.70 19.40 51.33
C ALA A 125 -32.53 20.09 50.59
N MET A 126 -32.80 21.12 49.75
CA MET A 126 -31.78 21.84 48.99
C MET A 126 -32.27 23.20 48.53
N SER A 127 -31.35 24.18 48.38
CA SER A 127 -31.68 25.49 47.80
C SER A 127 -31.49 25.42 46.26
N ALA A 128 -32.26 26.22 45.53
CA ALA A 128 -32.15 26.35 44.08
C ALA A 128 -30.71 26.69 43.62
N ASP A 129 -29.99 27.51 44.40
CA ASP A 129 -28.60 27.91 44.11
C ASP A 129 -27.64 26.71 44.07
N VAL A 130 -27.89 25.67 44.88
CA VAL A 130 -27.02 24.44 44.88
C VAL A 130 -27.28 23.58 43.65
N GLU A 131 -28.53 23.49 43.20
CA GLU A 131 -28.85 22.80 41.94
C GLU A 131 -28.24 23.54 40.73
N GLU A 132 -28.42 24.87 40.69
CA GLU A 132 -27.84 25.69 39.61
C GLU A 132 -26.32 25.60 39.57
N ALA A 133 -25.64 25.64 40.72
CA ALA A 133 -24.18 25.46 40.81
C ALA A 133 -23.75 24.08 40.33
N ALA A 134 -24.52 23.01 40.66
CA ALA A 134 -24.24 21.67 40.19
C ALA A 134 -24.47 21.53 38.68
N ALA A 135 -25.49 22.20 38.13
CA ALA A 135 -25.76 22.20 36.69
C ALA A 135 -24.65 22.94 35.93
N GLN A 136 -24.24 24.13 36.38
CA GLN A 136 -23.15 24.89 35.80
C GLN A 136 -21.84 24.08 35.80
N LYS A 137 -21.51 23.42 36.91
CA LYS A 137 -20.31 22.58 36.97
C LYS A 137 -20.36 21.42 36.03
N ALA A 138 -21.49 20.73 35.91
CA ALA A 138 -21.65 19.63 34.98
C ALA A 138 -21.48 20.07 33.50
N GLU A 139 -21.96 21.24 33.14
CA GLU A 139 -21.81 21.84 31.83
C GLU A 139 -20.35 22.17 31.51
N VAL A 140 -19.65 22.81 32.44
CA VAL A 140 -18.22 23.15 32.30
C VAL A 140 -17.37 21.90 32.14
N ASP A 141 -17.62 20.85 32.94
CA ASP A 141 -16.87 19.60 32.88
C ASP A 141 -17.18 18.82 31.59
N ALA A 142 -18.41 18.87 31.07
CA ALA A 142 -18.78 18.27 29.77
C ALA A 142 -18.08 19.01 28.59
N ALA A 143 -17.97 20.33 28.68
CA ALA A 143 -17.22 21.12 27.70
C ALA A 143 -15.72 20.77 27.73
N ALA A 144 -15.14 20.63 28.94
CA ALA A 144 -13.75 20.21 29.13
C ALA A 144 -13.49 18.81 28.55
N LEU A 145 -14.39 17.83 28.76
CA LEU A 145 -14.32 16.52 28.18
C LEU A 145 -14.38 16.58 26.64
N THR A 146 -15.25 17.42 26.10
CA THR A 146 -15.35 17.60 24.65
C THR A 146 -14.04 18.16 24.07
N LEU A 147 -13.44 19.14 24.72
CA LEU A 147 -12.18 19.76 24.31
C LEU A 147 -11.03 18.73 24.31
N THR A 148 -10.87 17.98 25.41
CA THR A 148 -9.81 16.96 25.51
C THR A 148 -10.02 15.84 24.51
N SER A 149 -11.25 15.40 24.24
CA SER A 149 -11.58 14.43 23.21
C SER A 149 -11.18 14.91 21.81
N ARG A 150 -11.43 16.18 21.49
CA ARG A 150 -11.03 16.81 20.21
C ARG A 150 -9.51 16.91 20.08
N ARG A 151 -8.81 17.26 21.17
CA ARG A 151 -7.33 17.29 21.18
C ARG A 151 -6.74 15.93 20.87
N LEU A 152 -7.23 14.87 21.52
CA LEU A 152 -6.77 13.51 21.24
C LEU A 152 -7.08 13.11 19.78
N SER A 153 -8.27 13.43 19.27
CA SER A 153 -8.62 13.17 17.87
C SER A 153 -7.73 13.94 16.88
N SER A 154 -7.35 15.17 17.20
CA SER A 154 -6.41 15.93 16.37
C SER A 154 -5.01 15.32 16.38
N ALA A 155 -4.57 14.77 17.51
CA ALA A 155 -3.26 14.14 17.64
C ALA A 155 -3.18 12.78 16.90
N LEU A 156 -4.29 12.03 16.88
CA LEU A 156 -4.36 10.68 16.31
C LEU A 156 -5.06 10.59 14.94
N GLY A 157 -5.51 11.73 14.40
CA GLY A 157 -6.36 11.75 13.19
C GLY A 157 -7.84 11.48 13.51
N MET A 158 -8.71 11.78 12.54
CA MET A 158 -10.16 11.78 12.78
C MET A 158 -10.78 10.38 12.83
N ASN A 159 -10.25 9.43 12.10
CA ASN A 159 -10.86 8.10 11.91
C ASN A 159 -9.83 6.98 12.08
N PRO A 160 -9.29 6.76 13.29
CA PRO A 160 -8.41 5.62 13.53
C PRO A 160 -9.17 4.30 13.28
N PRO A 161 -8.53 3.27 12.71
CA PRO A 161 -9.22 2.06 12.25
C PRO A 161 -9.54 1.04 13.36
N TRP A 162 -9.32 1.37 14.62
CA TRP A 162 -9.65 0.46 15.72
C TRP A 162 -11.13 0.45 16.07
N LYS A 163 -11.64 -0.72 16.39
CA LYS A 163 -13.02 -0.90 16.85
C LYS A 163 -13.19 -0.32 18.26
N ASN A 164 -14.43 0.05 18.61
CA ASN A 164 -14.71 0.64 19.91
C ASN A 164 -14.27 -0.21 21.12
N GLY A 165 -14.23 -1.54 21.00
CA GLY A 165 -13.77 -2.45 22.07
C GLY A 165 -12.25 -2.44 22.27
N ASP A 166 -11.48 -2.17 21.23
CA ASP A 166 -10.01 -2.25 21.27
C ASP A 166 -9.35 -0.88 21.52
N LYS A 167 -10.14 0.20 21.41
CA LYS A 167 -9.64 1.57 21.47
C LYS A 167 -8.83 1.86 22.72
N ASP A 168 -9.37 1.53 23.88
CA ASP A 168 -8.73 1.87 25.16
C ASP A 168 -7.44 1.07 25.37
N ALA A 169 -7.40 -0.21 24.93
CA ALA A 169 -6.20 -1.04 24.99
C ALA A 169 -5.10 -0.50 24.05
N ILE A 170 -5.46 -0.16 22.81
CA ILE A 170 -4.50 0.41 21.84
C ILE A 170 -3.96 1.76 22.33
N LEU A 171 -4.80 2.62 22.89
CA LEU A 171 -4.38 3.91 23.45
C LEU A 171 -3.43 3.72 24.64
N GLN A 172 -3.67 2.74 25.50
CA GLN A 172 -2.75 2.40 26.60
C GLN A 172 -1.42 1.88 26.09
N ASP A 173 -1.43 1.01 25.08
CA ASP A 173 -0.19 0.45 24.51
C ASP A 173 0.61 1.52 23.74
N LEU A 174 -0.06 2.47 23.08
CA LEU A 174 0.58 3.65 22.48
C LEU A 174 1.17 4.55 23.54
N ALA A 175 0.42 4.84 24.60
CA ALA A 175 0.87 5.67 25.73
C ALA A 175 2.04 5.03 26.51
N ALA A 176 2.10 3.70 26.53
CA ALA A 176 3.20 2.95 27.14
C ALA A 176 4.40 2.73 26.19
N GLY A 177 4.31 3.19 24.94
CA GLY A 177 5.36 3.00 23.93
C GLY A 177 5.55 1.56 23.45
N LYS A 178 4.63 0.63 23.77
CA LYS A 178 4.67 -0.76 23.31
C LYS A 178 4.37 -0.90 21.83
N ILE A 179 3.49 -0.05 21.33
CA ILE A 179 3.19 0.10 19.90
C ILE A 179 3.69 1.47 19.47
N LYS A 180 4.34 1.55 18.32
CA LYS A 180 4.83 2.81 17.79
C LYS A 180 3.81 3.39 16.81
N LEU A 181 3.46 4.67 17.00
CA LEU A 181 2.72 5.45 16.01
C LEU A 181 3.73 6.11 15.08
N VAL A 182 3.56 5.92 13.79
CA VAL A 182 4.40 6.56 12.78
C VAL A 182 3.54 7.48 11.94
N ARG A 183 3.94 8.75 11.82
CA ARG A 183 3.41 9.66 10.81
C ARG A 183 4.18 9.44 9.53
N VAL A 184 3.49 9.08 8.47
CA VAL A 184 4.06 8.82 7.15
C VAL A 184 3.59 9.89 6.19
N THR A 185 4.50 10.44 5.39
CA THR A 185 4.17 11.42 4.35
C THR A 185 4.70 10.94 3.01
N PHE A 186 3.82 10.87 2.03
CA PHE A 186 4.17 10.59 0.63
C PHE A 186 4.14 11.89 -0.15
N PRO A 187 5.16 12.15 -1.01
CA PRO A 187 5.18 13.31 -1.89
C PRO A 187 3.92 13.41 -2.75
N LEU A 188 3.58 14.62 -3.18
CA LEU A 188 2.46 14.84 -4.10
C LEU A 188 2.67 14.03 -5.39
N GLY A 189 1.63 13.33 -5.81
CA GLY A 189 1.66 12.48 -7.01
C GLY A 189 2.23 11.07 -6.80
N ALA A 190 2.87 10.76 -5.66
CA ALA A 190 3.39 9.43 -5.40
C ALA A 190 2.31 8.38 -5.19
N LEU A 191 1.16 8.80 -4.66
CA LEU A 191 -0.02 7.93 -4.46
C LEU A 191 -1.18 8.45 -5.30
N SER A 192 -1.66 7.64 -6.22
CA SER A 192 -2.82 7.96 -7.08
C SER A 192 -4.17 7.62 -6.46
N GLY A 193 -4.20 6.91 -5.34
CA GLY A 193 -5.41 6.39 -4.70
C GLY A 193 -5.73 6.98 -3.33
N GLY A 194 -6.59 6.32 -2.60
CA GLY A 194 -6.99 6.61 -1.23
C GLY A 194 -5.91 6.31 -0.19
N THR A 195 -6.34 5.95 1.01
CA THR A 195 -5.45 5.49 2.08
C THR A 195 -4.84 4.14 1.71
N PRO A 196 -3.51 3.97 1.78
CA PRO A 196 -2.87 2.69 1.48
C PRO A 196 -3.38 1.58 2.42
N ALA A 197 -3.71 0.42 1.86
CA ALA A 197 -4.18 -0.72 2.66
C ALA A 197 -3.07 -1.35 3.52
N ARG A 198 -1.82 -1.18 3.11
CA ARG A 198 -0.64 -1.70 3.81
C ARG A 198 0.55 -0.79 3.58
N LEU A 199 1.48 -0.78 4.53
CA LEU A 199 2.75 -0.08 4.43
C LEU A 199 3.87 -1.01 4.86
N ARG A 200 5.05 -0.75 4.31
CA ARG A 200 6.32 -1.30 4.79
C ARG A 200 7.18 -0.13 5.25
N ALA A 201 7.72 -0.20 6.46
CA ALA A 201 8.61 0.80 7.02
C ALA A 201 9.94 0.15 7.40
N ALA A 202 11.04 0.85 7.23
CA ALA A 202 12.37 0.39 7.62
C ALA A 202 13.27 1.55 8.03
N HIS A 203 14.36 1.24 8.71
CA HIS A 203 15.42 2.20 8.96
C HIS A 203 15.98 2.74 7.63
N ILE A 204 16.41 4.00 7.62
CA ILE A 204 17.06 4.57 6.44
C ILE A 204 18.36 3.80 6.16
N GLY A 205 18.53 3.35 4.91
CA GLY A 205 19.66 2.53 4.49
C GLY A 205 19.53 1.03 4.75
N ALA A 206 18.36 0.57 5.22
CA ALA A 206 18.08 -0.86 5.35
C ALA A 206 18.07 -1.55 3.96
N LYS A 207 18.36 -2.85 3.96
CA LYS A 207 18.35 -3.66 2.72
C LYS A 207 16.96 -3.61 2.07
N PRO A 208 16.87 -3.56 0.73
CA PRO A 208 15.61 -3.64 0.02
C PRO A 208 14.76 -4.84 0.49
N GLY A 209 13.45 -4.66 0.59
CA GLY A 209 12.52 -5.72 1.02
C GLY A 209 12.46 -6.00 2.52
N THR A 210 13.40 -5.47 3.32
CA THR A 210 13.38 -5.62 4.79
C THR A 210 12.49 -4.56 5.45
N GLY A 211 12.22 -4.74 6.75
CA GLY A 211 11.47 -3.80 7.58
C GLY A 211 10.16 -4.37 8.11
N TRP A 212 9.42 -3.50 8.79
CA TRP A 212 8.14 -3.84 9.43
C TRP A 212 6.99 -3.61 8.45
N LYS A 213 6.08 -4.56 8.40
CA LYS A 213 4.85 -4.46 7.59
C LYS A 213 3.67 -4.15 8.51
N THR A 214 2.79 -3.25 8.07
CA THR A 214 1.56 -2.93 8.78
C THR A 214 0.40 -2.77 7.79
N ASN A 215 -0.78 -3.19 8.21
CA ASN A 215 -2.06 -2.96 7.54
C ASN A 215 -2.97 -2.01 8.33
N VAL A 216 -2.47 -1.45 9.43
CA VAL A 216 -3.21 -0.49 10.26
C VAL A 216 -2.75 0.91 9.88
N VAL A 217 -3.43 1.48 8.89
CA VAL A 217 -3.11 2.78 8.27
C VAL A 217 -4.38 3.62 8.18
N TRP A 218 -4.28 4.91 8.47
CA TRP A 218 -5.40 5.87 8.34
C TRP A 218 -4.89 7.29 8.07
N ASP A 219 -5.78 8.17 7.65
CA ASP A 219 -5.44 9.53 7.29
C ASP A 219 -4.94 10.32 8.51
N ALA A 220 -3.83 11.01 8.35
CA ALA A 220 -3.26 11.94 9.32
C ALA A 220 -3.47 13.39 8.85
N PRO A 221 -3.47 14.36 9.77
CA PRO A 221 -3.35 15.76 9.40
C PRO A 221 -2.12 16.00 8.52
N ALA A 222 -2.24 16.89 7.54
CA ALA A 222 -1.14 17.24 6.67
C ALA A 222 0.11 17.65 7.47
N ASP A 223 1.28 17.24 7.00
CA ASP A 223 2.54 17.69 7.56
C ASP A 223 2.79 19.13 7.13
N ALA A 224 3.09 20.01 8.10
CA ALA A 224 3.35 21.40 7.82
C ALA A 224 4.71 21.63 7.14
N THR A 225 5.62 20.67 7.24
CA THR A 225 7.02 20.79 6.76
C THR A 225 7.25 20.09 5.44
N VAL A 226 6.46 19.04 5.14
CA VAL A 226 6.63 18.21 3.94
C VAL A 226 5.34 18.25 3.13
N PRO A 227 5.34 18.88 1.93
CA PRO A 227 4.18 18.86 1.04
C PRO A 227 3.86 17.42 0.60
N GLY A 228 2.64 16.98 0.85
CA GLY A 228 2.24 15.62 0.49
C GLY A 228 0.97 15.16 1.19
N ARG A 229 0.67 13.88 1.04
CA ARG A 229 -0.40 13.21 1.78
C ARG A 229 0.18 12.50 2.99
N SER A 230 -0.39 12.78 4.14
CA SER A 230 0.06 12.20 5.40
C SER A 230 -0.91 11.14 5.91
N PHE A 231 -0.34 10.10 6.48
CA PHE A 231 -1.07 8.97 7.09
C PHE A 231 -0.44 8.66 8.44
N PHE A 232 -1.22 8.05 9.31
CA PHE A 232 -0.71 7.36 10.48
C PHE A 232 -0.64 5.86 10.22
N ALA A 233 0.36 5.22 10.81
CA ALA A 233 0.52 3.77 10.79
C ALA A 233 0.95 3.27 12.17
N LEU A 234 0.49 2.07 12.54
CA LEU A 234 0.94 1.40 13.76
C LEU A 234 2.02 0.39 13.43
N LEU A 235 3.15 0.46 14.12
CA LEU A 235 4.19 -0.55 14.08
C LEU A 235 4.21 -1.32 15.40
N VAL A 236 3.92 -2.61 15.30
CA VAL A 236 3.95 -3.55 16.43
C VAL A 236 5.28 -4.29 16.40
N GLY A 237 5.94 -4.39 17.56
CA GLY A 237 7.20 -5.14 17.69
C GLY A 237 8.39 -4.52 16.93
N SER A 238 8.32 -3.20 16.62
CA SER A 238 9.45 -2.50 16.00
C SER A 238 10.43 -2.01 17.05
N ASP A 239 11.71 -2.03 16.70
CA ASP A 239 12.82 -1.46 17.46
C ASP A 239 13.12 0.00 17.07
N ALA A 240 12.27 0.60 16.20
CA ALA A 240 12.40 1.99 15.81
C ALA A 240 12.34 2.94 17.02
N GLY A 241 13.28 3.87 17.08
CA GLY A 241 13.39 4.87 18.13
C GLY A 241 12.35 5.98 17.98
N GLU A 242 12.00 6.65 19.09
CA GLU A 242 11.11 7.81 19.04
C GLU A 242 11.77 9.02 18.36
N GLY A 243 11.02 9.70 17.55
CA GLY A 243 11.55 10.78 16.70
C GLY A 243 12.39 10.28 15.53
N GLU A 244 12.63 8.98 15.42
CA GLU A 244 13.38 8.40 14.33
C GLU A 244 12.69 8.61 13.00
N ARG A 245 13.50 8.86 11.98
CA ARG A 245 13.04 8.94 10.59
C ARG A 245 13.19 7.60 9.91
N LEU A 246 12.10 7.17 9.29
CA LEU A 246 12.00 5.89 8.59
C LEU A 246 11.79 6.12 7.10
N GLN A 247 12.25 5.19 6.30
CA GLN A 247 11.83 5.07 4.92
C GLN A 247 10.58 4.18 4.87
N VAL A 248 9.57 4.60 4.11
CA VAL A 248 8.29 3.92 4.05
C VAL A 248 7.89 3.68 2.60
N TRP A 249 7.26 2.56 2.34
CA TRP A 249 6.76 2.19 1.01
C TRP A 249 5.30 1.78 1.10
N ALA A 250 4.52 2.24 0.14
CA ALA A 250 3.14 1.83 -0.08
C ALA A 250 3.01 1.14 -1.44
N PRO A 251 2.33 0.00 -1.57
CA PRO A 251 2.05 -0.59 -2.87
C PRO A 251 1.14 0.33 -3.68
N ILE A 252 1.46 0.50 -4.95
CA ILE A 252 0.65 1.22 -5.94
C ILE A 252 0.24 0.26 -7.05
N GLY A 253 -0.96 0.45 -7.59
CA GLY A 253 -1.50 -0.42 -8.62
C GLY A 253 -1.89 -1.82 -8.11
N GLU A 254 -2.15 -2.70 -9.06
CA GLU A 254 -2.49 -4.09 -8.79
C GLU A 254 -1.22 -4.95 -8.66
N SER A 255 -1.34 -6.03 -7.92
CA SER A 255 -0.27 -7.02 -7.83
C SER A 255 -0.21 -7.84 -9.11
N VAL A 256 0.98 -7.98 -9.68
CA VAL A 256 1.24 -8.76 -10.90
C VAL A 256 1.99 -10.03 -10.52
N ALA A 257 1.46 -11.17 -10.94
CA ALA A 257 2.12 -12.45 -10.75
C ALA A 257 3.29 -12.61 -11.73
N GLY A 258 4.41 -13.12 -11.24
CA GLY A 258 5.61 -13.35 -12.04
C GLY A 258 6.64 -14.16 -11.26
N VAL A 259 7.90 -14.06 -11.65
CA VAL A 259 8.99 -14.78 -11.00
C VAL A 259 10.17 -13.87 -10.68
N VAL A 260 10.95 -14.25 -9.68
CA VAL A 260 12.19 -13.56 -9.32
C VAL A 260 13.36 -14.35 -9.88
N ILE A 261 14.20 -13.66 -10.64
CA ILE A 261 15.48 -14.14 -11.14
C ILE A 261 16.58 -13.62 -10.23
N PRO A 262 17.37 -14.48 -9.58
CA PRO A 262 18.46 -14.05 -8.72
C PRO A 262 19.43 -13.10 -9.44
N ALA A 263 19.89 -12.05 -8.75
CA ALA A 263 20.84 -11.09 -9.35
C ALA A 263 22.12 -11.75 -9.87
N ALA A 264 22.55 -12.85 -9.26
CA ALA A 264 23.70 -13.62 -9.70
C ALA A 264 23.53 -14.33 -11.05
N ALA A 265 22.29 -14.48 -11.52
CA ALA A 265 21.96 -15.06 -12.83
C ALA A 265 22.07 -14.06 -13.98
N ALA A 266 22.10 -12.76 -13.67
CA ALA A 266 22.14 -11.72 -14.70
C ALA A 266 23.54 -11.60 -15.30
N VAL A 267 23.62 -11.70 -16.61
CA VAL A 267 24.82 -11.41 -17.40
C VAL A 267 24.53 -10.32 -18.41
N MET A 268 25.50 -9.45 -18.67
CA MET A 268 25.36 -8.36 -19.63
C MET A 268 26.09 -8.67 -20.92
N SER A 269 25.40 -8.56 -22.07
CA SER A 269 25.96 -8.66 -23.41
C SER A 269 25.24 -7.68 -24.32
N ASP A 270 25.97 -6.99 -25.18
CA ASP A 270 25.46 -6.07 -26.20
C ASP A 270 24.52 -4.97 -25.62
N GLY A 271 24.81 -4.53 -24.40
CA GLY A 271 24.03 -3.50 -23.71
C GLY A 271 22.71 -3.98 -23.13
N LYS A 272 22.44 -5.28 -23.15
CA LYS A 272 21.25 -5.93 -22.57
C LYS A 272 21.62 -6.88 -21.46
N PHE A 273 20.66 -7.14 -20.57
CA PHE A 273 20.80 -8.20 -19.57
C PHE A 273 20.14 -9.49 -20.04
N TRP A 274 20.78 -10.60 -19.70
CA TRP A 274 20.38 -11.94 -20.07
C TRP A 274 20.47 -12.88 -18.88
N CYS A 275 19.70 -13.95 -18.91
CA CYS A 275 19.88 -15.11 -18.03
C CYS A 275 19.85 -16.40 -18.85
N TYR A 276 20.39 -17.48 -18.29
CA TYR A 276 20.37 -18.79 -18.92
C TYR A 276 19.42 -19.72 -18.18
N LEU A 277 18.55 -20.41 -18.94
CA LEU A 277 17.63 -21.41 -18.44
C LEU A 277 18.08 -22.80 -18.86
N GLU A 278 18.18 -23.73 -17.93
CA GLU A 278 18.38 -25.14 -18.24
C GLU A 278 17.05 -25.76 -18.68
N LYS A 279 16.80 -25.83 -19.98
CA LYS A 279 15.58 -26.42 -20.57
C LYS A 279 15.57 -27.96 -20.54
N LYS A 280 16.75 -28.57 -20.68
CA LYS A 280 17.03 -30.01 -20.53
C LYS A 280 18.39 -30.17 -19.88
N PRO A 281 18.68 -31.30 -19.22
CA PRO A 281 19.99 -31.51 -18.62
C PRO A 281 21.14 -31.17 -19.58
N GLY A 282 21.94 -30.18 -19.24
CA GLY A 282 23.07 -29.72 -20.07
C GLY A 282 22.72 -28.81 -21.24
N ALA A 283 21.45 -28.52 -21.50
CA ALA A 283 21.03 -27.63 -22.58
C ALA A 283 20.52 -26.29 -21.98
N PHE A 284 21.25 -25.21 -22.23
CA PHE A 284 21.04 -23.90 -21.69
C PHE A 284 20.56 -22.96 -22.79
N ALA A 285 19.40 -22.34 -22.60
CA ALA A 285 18.84 -21.34 -23.50
C ALA A 285 19.01 -19.93 -22.89
N ARG A 286 19.45 -18.98 -23.71
CA ARG A 286 19.59 -17.57 -23.33
C ARG A 286 18.22 -16.88 -23.41
N VAL A 287 17.86 -16.14 -22.39
CA VAL A 287 16.61 -15.36 -22.31
C VAL A 287 16.94 -13.93 -21.90
N GLU A 288 16.34 -12.95 -22.57
CA GLU A 288 16.49 -11.54 -22.22
C GLU A 288 15.87 -11.29 -20.84
N LEU A 289 16.59 -10.58 -19.99
CA LEU A 289 16.20 -10.28 -18.62
C LEU A 289 15.79 -8.81 -18.50
N ASP A 290 14.51 -8.57 -18.20
CA ASP A 290 14.05 -7.23 -17.82
C ASP A 290 14.52 -6.91 -16.39
N THR A 291 15.38 -5.92 -16.26
CA THR A 291 15.92 -5.45 -14.97
C THR A 291 15.22 -4.22 -14.44
N SER A 292 14.12 -3.78 -15.05
CA SER A 292 13.38 -2.57 -14.66
C SER A 292 12.70 -2.68 -13.29
N ARG A 293 12.46 -3.91 -12.81
CA ARG A 293 11.77 -4.19 -11.54
C ARG A 293 12.69 -4.91 -10.55
N PRO A 294 13.64 -4.21 -9.91
CA PRO A 294 14.52 -4.82 -8.93
C PRO A 294 13.77 -5.22 -7.65
N THR A 295 14.18 -6.35 -7.08
CA THR A 295 13.70 -6.86 -5.79
C THR A 295 14.88 -7.01 -4.82
N SER A 296 14.62 -7.45 -3.56
CA SER A 296 15.70 -7.75 -2.60
C SER A 296 16.64 -8.86 -3.08
N ASP A 297 16.12 -9.80 -3.86
CA ASP A 297 16.80 -11.05 -4.20
C ASP A 297 17.20 -11.13 -5.67
N GLY A 298 16.83 -10.12 -6.48
CA GLY A 298 17.13 -10.09 -7.89
C GLY A 298 16.18 -9.21 -8.70
N TYR A 299 15.70 -9.72 -9.81
CA TYR A 299 14.83 -8.99 -10.75
C TYR A 299 13.51 -9.72 -10.94
N PHE A 300 12.41 -8.99 -10.85
CA PHE A 300 11.09 -9.53 -11.11
C PHE A 300 10.76 -9.46 -12.61
N VAL A 301 10.33 -10.59 -13.17
CA VAL A 301 9.94 -10.71 -14.58
C VAL A 301 8.58 -11.38 -14.71
N THR A 302 7.85 -11.01 -15.76
CA THR A 302 6.53 -11.58 -16.09
C THR A 302 6.55 -12.46 -17.33
N GLU A 303 7.62 -12.41 -18.12
CA GLU A 303 7.74 -13.09 -19.39
C GLU A 303 9.09 -13.78 -19.51
N GLY A 304 9.18 -14.77 -20.38
CA GLY A 304 10.42 -15.48 -20.72
C GLY A 304 10.83 -16.58 -19.73
N VAL A 305 10.45 -16.46 -18.45
CA VAL A 305 10.81 -17.43 -17.38
C VAL A 305 9.57 -17.78 -16.58
N GLY A 306 9.31 -19.07 -16.41
CA GLY A 306 8.21 -19.60 -15.59
C GLY A 306 8.64 -19.95 -14.17
N ALA A 307 7.65 -20.02 -13.26
CA ALA A 307 7.91 -20.51 -11.91
C ALA A 307 8.42 -21.97 -11.94
N GLY A 308 9.53 -22.21 -11.26
CA GLY A 308 10.19 -23.52 -11.22
C GLY A 308 11.19 -23.77 -12.36
N ASP A 309 11.29 -22.89 -13.36
CA ASP A 309 12.35 -22.98 -14.37
C ASP A 309 13.71 -22.90 -13.70
N LYS A 310 14.64 -23.75 -14.14
CA LYS A 310 16.00 -23.77 -13.60
C LYS A 310 16.84 -22.67 -14.23
N VAL A 311 17.15 -21.65 -13.43
CA VAL A 311 17.97 -20.52 -13.83
C VAL A 311 19.41 -20.74 -13.39
N VAL A 312 20.36 -20.48 -14.27
CA VAL A 312 21.80 -20.58 -13.97
C VAL A 312 22.18 -19.42 -13.06
N THR A 313 22.67 -19.73 -11.85
CA THR A 313 23.08 -18.73 -10.84
C THR A 313 24.58 -18.68 -10.62
N ALA A 314 25.32 -19.67 -11.14
CA ALA A 314 26.78 -19.68 -11.13
C ALA A 314 27.34 -19.96 -12.51
N ALA A 315 28.45 -19.32 -12.86
CA ALA A 315 29.16 -19.47 -14.13
C ALA A 315 28.35 -19.06 -15.41
N ALA A 316 27.31 -18.23 -15.26
CA ALA A 316 26.51 -17.75 -16.40
C ALA A 316 27.38 -16.98 -17.45
N GLY A 317 28.38 -16.23 -17.01
CA GLY A 317 29.33 -15.57 -17.90
C GLY A 317 30.20 -16.52 -18.71
N GLN A 318 30.45 -17.74 -18.23
CA GLN A 318 31.18 -18.75 -18.99
C GLN A 318 30.34 -19.38 -20.12
N LEU A 319 29.02 -19.49 -19.87
CA LEU A 319 28.06 -19.87 -20.93
C LEU A 319 28.04 -18.83 -22.03
N LEU A 320 28.00 -17.56 -21.68
CA LEU A 320 28.03 -16.44 -22.60
C LEU A 320 29.35 -16.44 -23.44
N ALA A 321 30.50 -16.66 -22.81
CA ALA A 321 31.77 -16.74 -23.51
C ALA A 321 31.85 -17.92 -24.48
N LYS A 322 31.27 -19.08 -24.11
CA LYS A 322 31.19 -20.25 -25.00
C LYS A 322 30.26 -20.02 -26.19
N GLU A 323 29.12 -19.39 -25.96
CA GLU A 323 28.18 -19.03 -27.02
C GLU A 323 28.83 -18.04 -28.02
N SER A 324 29.49 -17.00 -27.53
CA SER A 324 30.19 -16.01 -28.35
C SER A 324 31.40 -16.63 -29.09
N GLY A 325 32.12 -17.57 -28.47
CA GLY A 325 33.24 -18.26 -29.08
C GLY A 325 32.81 -19.26 -30.13
N SER A 326 31.65 -19.90 -29.99
CA SER A 326 31.06 -20.79 -31.00
C SER A 326 30.56 -20.03 -32.23
N ALA A 327 30.17 -18.79 -32.08
CA ALA A 327 29.74 -17.91 -33.18
C ALA A 327 30.92 -17.32 -34.00
N ALA A 328 32.16 -17.50 -33.52
CA ALA A 328 33.37 -16.91 -34.12
C ALA A 328 34.20 -17.92 -34.95
N GLU A 329 33.80 -19.19 -35.10
CA GLU A 329 34.42 -20.11 -36.04
C GLU A 329 33.65 -20.04 -37.39
N PRO A 330 34.15 -19.31 -38.42
CA PRO A 330 33.66 -19.48 -39.78
C PRO A 330 34.27 -20.74 -40.39
N ASP A 331 33.43 -21.51 -41.07
CA ASP A 331 33.84 -22.57 -42.01
C ASP A 331 34.85 -22.04 -43.07
#